data_8fa38819279d6c016a7c6cd23f61b4eb
#
_entry.id   8fa38819279d6c016a7c6cd23f61b4eb
#
_cell.length_a   1.000
_cell.length_b   1.000
_cell.length_c   1.000
_cell.angle_alpha   90.00
_cell.angle_beta   90.00
_cell.angle_gamma   90.00
#
_symmetry.space_group_name_H-M   'P 1'
#
loop_
_entity.id
_entity.type
_entity.pdbx_description
1 polymer ?
#
loop_
_entity_poly.entity_id
_entity_poly.type
_entity_poly.pdbx_seq_one_letter_code
_entity_poly.pdbx_strand_id
1 'polypeptide(L)'
;IVIGLPSNQFGGQEPGSNAEIKDFCETNFNINFPMTSKYDVKGENAHEIYKWAKDSFGKGAIPKWNFHKILINKNGKIHDTYASFTNPMSKKIINELEKIL
;
A
#
# COMPACT_ATOMS: atom_id res chain seq x y z
N ILE A 1 6.54 2.44 10.54
CA ILE A 1 5.62 3.48 10.05
C ILE A 1 4.75 2.91 8.92
N VAL A 2 3.51 3.29 8.89
CA VAL A 2 2.57 2.91 7.83
C VAL A 2 2.30 4.12 6.95
N ILE A 3 2.31 3.93 5.64
CA ILE A 3 1.97 4.98 4.69
C ILE A 3 0.87 4.44 3.77
N GLY A 4 -0.24 5.17 3.69
CA GLY A 4 -1.34 4.86 2.79
C GLY A 4 -1.15 5.55 1.44
N LEU A 5 -1.35 4.81 0.35
CA LEU A 5 -1.27 5.34 -1.00
C LEU A 5 -2.59 5.04 -1.74
N PRO A 6 -3.50 6.03 -1.85
CA PRO A 6 -4.77 5.82 -2.52
C PRO A 6 -4.60 5.64 -4.03
N SER A 7 -5.43 4.80 -4.63
CA SER A 7 -5.50 4.61 -6.06
C SER A 7 -6.94 4.35 -6.50
N ASN A 8 -7.30 4.83 -7.68
CA ASN A 8 -8.64 4.59 -8.25
C ASN A 8 -8.66 3.46 -9.26
N GLN A 9 -7.59 2.70 -9.39
CA GLN A 9 -7.47 1.64 -10.41
C GLN A 9 -8.23 0.36 -10.08
N PHE A 10 -8.73 0.21 -8.84
CA PHE A 10 -9.40 -1.01 -8.40
C PHE A 10 -10.86 -0.73 -8.06
N GLY A 11 -11.75 -0.99 -9.03
CA GLY A 11 -13.18 -0.82 -8.86
C GLY A 11 -13.64 0.63 -8.71
N GLY A 12 -12.78 1.61 -8.98
CA GLY A 12 -13.13 3.02 -8.86
C GLY A 12 -13.53 3.45 -7.44
N GLN A 13 -12.93 2.85 -6.43
CA GLN A 13 -13.31 3.09 -5.03
C GLN A 13 -12.72 4.36 -4.41
N GLU A 14 -11.83 5.05 -5.13
CA GLU A 14 -11.21 6.30 -4.70
C GLU A 14 -11.34 7.39 -5.78
N PRO A 15 -12.58 7.75 -6.19
CA PRO A 15 -12.77 8.72 -7.27
C PRO A 15 -12.63 10.18 -6.83
N GLY A 16 -12.61 10.47 -5.53
CA GLY A 16 -12.56 11.82 -5.00
C GLY A 16 -11.20 12.49 -5.12
N SER A 17 -11.15 13.75 -4.74
CA SER A 17 -9.89 14.49 -4.61
C SER A 17 -9.06 13.93 -3.45
N ASN A 18 -7.77 14.28 -3.40
CA ASN A 18 -6.89 13.85 -2.31
C ASN A 18 -7.43 14.27 -0.93
N ALA A 19 -7.95 15.48 -0.81
CA ALA A 19 -8.52 15.97 0.44
C ALA A 19 -9.78 15.19 0.84
N GLU A 20 -10.65 14.89 -0.12
CA GLU A 20 -11.87 14.10 0.12
C GLU A 20 -11.55 12.67 0.52
N ILE A 21 -10.56 12.05 -0.12
CA ILE A 21 -10.11 10.70 0.21
C ILE A 21 -9.56 10.65 1.63
N LYS A 22 -8.71 11.60 2.00
CA LYS A 22 -8.14 11.68 3.34
C LYS A 22 -9.23 11.84 4.39
N ASP A 23 -10.15 12.76 4.16
CA ASP A 23 -11.28 13.00 5.07
C ASP A 23 -12.17 11.78 5.20
N PHE A 24 -12.49 11.12 4.09
CA PHE A 24 -13.27 9.88 4.09
C PHE A 24 -12.58 8.77 4.91
N CYS A 25 -11.28 8.57 4.72
CA CYS A 25 -10.52 7.55 5.44
C CYS A 25 -10.44 7.86 6.94
N GLU A 26 -10.18 9.12 7.32
CA GLU A 26 -10.13 9.53 8.72
C GLU A 26 -11.47 9.36 9.41
N THR A 27 -12.56 9.74 8.73
CA THR A 27 -13.92 9.72 9.29
C THR A 27 -14.48 8.31 9.39
N ASN A 28 -14.29 7.47 8.35
CA ASN A 28 -14.94 6.16 8.28
C ASN A 28 -14.08 5.01 8.79
N PHE A 29 -12.75 5.14 8.72
CA PHE A 29 -11.82 4.08 9.09
C PHE A 29 -10.85 4.46 10.19
N ASN A 30 -10.98 5.65 10.72
CA ASN A 30 -10.15 6.14 11.83
C ASN A 30 -8.65 6.08 11.53
N ILE A 31 -8.30 6.36 10.28
CA ILE A 31 -6.90 6.32 9.83
C ILE A 31 -6.15 7.53 10.36
N ASN A 32 -5.02 7.28 11.00
CA ASN A 32 -4.16 8.32 11.59
C ASN A 32 -2.72 8.28 11.08
N PHE A 33 -2.41 7.43 10.13
CA PHE A 33 -1.07 7.38 9.53
C PHE A 33 -1.00 8.27 8.28
N PRO A 34 0.22 8.66 7.83
CA PRO A 34 0.38 9.51 6.65
C PRO A 34 -0.21 8.88 5.39
N MET A 35 -0.81 9.73 4.56
CA MET A 35 -1.35 9.32 3.25
C MET A 35 -0.75 10.17 2.16
N THR A 36 -0.43 9.55 1.02
CA THR A 36 0.06 10.26 -0.15
C THR A 36 -1.12 10.80 -0.96
N SER A 37 -0.80 11.56 -2.01
CA SER A 37 -1.76 11.86 -3.08
C SER A 37 -2.19 10.57 -3.77
N LYS A 38 -3.29 10.63 -4.48
CA LYS A 38 -3.77 9.51 -5.29
C LYS A 38 -2.87 9.31 -6.50
N TYR A 39 -2.45 8.07 -6.74
CA TYR A 39 -1.59 7.69 -7.86
C TYR A 39 -2.06 6.40 -8.51
N ASP A 40 -1.62 6.16 -9.74
CA ASP A 40 -1.66 4.82 -10.32
C ASP A 40 -0.58 3.97 -9.67
N VAL A 41 -0.88 2.69 -9.45
CA VAL A 41 0.01 1.74 -8.77
C VAL A 41 0.39 0.56 -9.66
N LYS A 42 -0.17 0.49 -10.87
CA LYS A 42 0.14 -0.51 -11.88
C LYS A 42 0.08 0.10 -13.28
N GLY A 43 0.72 -0.55 -14.25
CA GLY A 43 0.77 -0.09 -15.64
C GLY A 43 1.85 0.96 -15.87
N GLU A 44 1.82 1.56 -17.07
CA GLU A 44 2.86 2.51 -17.49
C GLU A 44 2.93 3.76 -16.63
N ASN A 45 1.80 4.22 -16.13
CA ASN A 45 1.70 5.45 -15.36
C ASN A 45 1.83 5.23 -13.85
N ALA A 46 2.20 4.03 -13.42
CA ALA A 46 2.38 3.73 -12.01
C ALA A 46 3.43 4.65 -11.39
N HIS A 47 3.19 5.04 -10.13
CA HIS A 47 4.19 5.79 -9.37
C HIS A 47 5.51 5.01 -9.34
N GLU A 48 6.63 5.71 -9.37
CA GLU A 48 7.96 5.11 -9.46
C GLU A 48 8.25 4.10 -8.35
N ILE A 49 7.69 4.29 -7.15
CA ILE A 49 7.88 3.34 -6.06
C ILE A 49 7.31 1.95 -6.42
N TYR A 50 6.21 1.88 -7.16
CA TYR A 50 5.63 0.62 -7.61
C TYR A 50 6.40 0.00 -8.77
N LYS A 51 6.98 0.82 -9.63
CA LYS A 51 7.88 0.33 -10.69
C LYS A 51 9.15 -0.25 -10.07
N TRP A 52 9.71 0.44 -9.11
CA TRP A 52 10.86 -0.05 -8.34
C TRP A 52 10.53 -1.35 -7.61
N ALA A 53 9.36 -1.43 -6.99
CA ALA A 53 8.93 -2.62 -6.27
C ALA A 53 8.80 -3.83 -7.21
N LYS A 54 8.23 -3.63 -8.39
CA LYS A 54 8.13 -4.68 -9.41
C LYS A 54 9.53 -5.15 -9.86
N ASP A 55 10.42 -4.22 -10.13
CA ASP A 55 11.77 -4.54 -10.61
C ASP A 55 12.61 -5.23 -9.53
N SER A 56 12.41 -4.85 -8.27
CA SER A 56 13.21 -5.37 -7.15
C SER A 56 12.67 -6.69 -6.59
N PHE A 57 11.37 -6.89 -6.58
CA PHE A 57 10.73 -8.05 -5.94
C PHE A 57 10.01 -8.97 -6.93
N GLY A 58 9.57 -8.44 -8.07
CA GLY A 58 8.84 -9.20 -9.08
C GLY A 58 7.34 -8.93 -9.05
N LYS A 59 6.59 -9.81 -9.71
CA LYS A 59 5.14 -9.63 -9.92
C LYS A 59 4.33 -9.57 -8.63
N GLY A 60 4.80 -10.19 -7.56
CA GLY A 60 4.12 -10.14 -6.26
C GLY A 60 4.00 -8.74 -5.68
N ALA A 61 4.88 -7.82 -6.09
CA ALA A 61 4.82 -6.42 -5.64
C ALA A 61 3.80 -5.58 -6.42
N ILE A 62 3.25 -6.09 -7.52
CA ILE A 62 2.24 -5.38 -8.30
C ILE A 62 0.89 -5.53 -7.60
N PRO A 63 0.25 -4.43 -7.15
CA PRO A 63 -1.07 -4.53 -6.55
C PRO A 63 -2.09 -5.12 -7.52
N LYS A 64 -2.93 -6.02 -7.02
CA LYS A 64 -4.02 -6.64 -7.80
C LYS A 64 -5.39 -6.17 -7.36
N TRP A 65 -5.47 -5.58 -6.19
CA TRP A 65 -6.71 -5.06 -5.64
C TRP A 65 -6.41 -4.04 -4.54
N ASN A 66 -7.44 -3.46 -3.95
CA ASN A 66 -7.32 -2.55 -2.82
C ASN A 66 -6.66 -3.24 -1.61
N PHE A 67 -6.02 -2.48 -0.76
CA PHE A 67 -5.37 -2.95 0.47
C PHE A 67 -4.19 -3.91 0.24
N HIS A 68 -3.56 -3.82 -0.92
CA HIS A 68 -2.28 -4.49 -1.14
C HIS A 68 -1.22 -3.89 -0.21
N LYS A 69 -0.36 -4.73 0.33
CA LYS A 69 0.64 -4.31 1.31
C LYS A 69 2.04 -4.66 0.85
N ILE A 70 2.96 -3.73 1.03
CA ILE A 70 4.37 -3.93 0.75
C ILE A 70 5.14 -3.63 2.03
N LEU A 71 5.92 -4.58 2.50
CA LEU A 71 6.72 -4.46 3.70
C LEU A 71 8.17 -4.17 3.33
N ILE A 72 8.67 -3.00 3.75
CA ILE A 72 10.03 -2.56 3.45
C ILE A 72 10.85 -2.60 4.74
N ASN A 73 12.03 -3.21 4.69
CA ASN A 73 12.89 -3.30 5.86
C ASN A 73 13.66 -1.98 6.10
N LYS A 74 14.37 -1.92 7.21
CA LYS A 74 15.12 -0.72 7.61
C LYS A 74 16.29 -0.38 6.68
N ASN A 75 16.68 -1.30 5.80
CA ASN A 75 17.71 -1.06 4.79
C ASN A 75 17.13 -0.56 3.46
N GLY A 76 15.83 -0.31 3.39
CA GLY A 76 15.15 0.18 2.20
C GLY A 76 14.90 -0.89 1.15
N LYS A 77 14.91 -2.16 1.53
CA LYS A 77 14.63 -3.28 0.62
C LYS A 77 13.29 -3.90 0.95
N ILE A 78 12.61 -4.42 -0.08
CA ILE A 78 11.33 -5.10 0.12
C ILE A 78 11.59 -6.42 0.82
N HIS A 79 10.95 -6.59 1.98
CA HIS A 79 11.00 -7.83 2.76
C HIS A 79 9.98 -8.84 2.25
N ASP A 80 8.74 -8.39 2.06
CA ASP A 80 7.66 -9.23 1.55
C ASP A 80 6.47 -8.36 1.09
N THR A 81 5.51 -9.00 0.43
CA THR A 81 4.27 -8.38 0.00
C THR A 81 3.08 -9.22 0.44
N TYR A 82 1.92 -8.57 0.62
CA TYR A 82 0.71 -9.26 1.09
C TYR A 82 -0.48 -8.81 0.28
N ALA A 83 -1.33 -9.76 -0.09
CA ALA A 83 -2.53 -9.49 -0.86
C ALA A 83 -3.59 -8.76 -0.02
N SER A 84 -4.63 -8.26 -0.68
CA SER A 84 -5.71 -7.50 -0.06
C SER A 84 -6.40 -8.25 1.09
N PHE A 85 -6.54 -9.56 0.98
CA PHE A 85 -7.24 -10.37 1.97
C PHE A 85 -6.44 -10.62 3.26
N THR A 86 -5.15 -10.29 3.29
CA THR A 86 -4.34 -10.47 4.49
C THR A 86 -4.60 -9.34 5.48
N ASN A 87 -5.12 -9.67 6.65
CA ASN A 87 -5.37 -8.69 7.70
C ASN A 87 -4.04 -8.10 8.18
N PRO A 88 -3.87 -6.76 8.21
CA PRO A 88 -2.62 -6.15 8.63
C PRO A 88 -2.26 -6.42 10.10
N MET A 89 -3.22 -6.79 10.92
CA MET A 89 -2.98 -7.17 12.32
C MET A 89 -2.80 -8.67 12.51
N SER A 90 -2.74 -9.44 11.43
CA SER A 90 -2.53 -10.89 11.51
C SER A 90 -1.14 -11.22 12.06
N LYS A 91 -1.02 -12.38 12.69
CA LYS A 91 0.27 -12.86 13.18
C LYS A 91 1.30 -12.99 12.08
N LYS A 92 0.86 -13.30 10.86
CA LYS A 92 1.73 -13.39 9.68
C LYS A 92 2.52 -12.11 9.46
N ILE A 93 1.85 -10.96 9.48
CA ILE A 93 2.50 -9.67 9.28
C ILE A 93 3.22 -9.21 10.55
N ILE A 94 2.61 -9.35 11.72
CA ILE A 94 3.21 -8.95 12.99
C ILE A 94 4.52 -9.68 13.24
N ASN A 95 4.56 -10.98 13.01
CA ASN A 95 5.78 -11.77 13.19
C ASN A 95 6.90 -11.31 12.24
N GLU A 96 6.56 -11.00 10.99
CA GLU A 96 7.54 -10.51 10.03
C GLU A 96 8.04 -9.10 10.40
N LEU A 97 7.16 -8.23 10.88
CA LEU A 97 7.56 -6.91 11.38
C LEU A 97 8.56 -7.03 12.53
N GLU A 98 8.31 -7.92 13.48
CA GLU A 98 9.20 -8.13 14.62
C GLU A 98 10.57 -8.61 14.19
N LYS A 99 10.67 -9.42 13.14
CA LYS A 99 11.95 -9.91 12.61
C LYS A 99 12.81 -8.81 12.00
N ILE A 100 12.20 -7.77 11.44
CA ILE A 100 12.91 -6.74 10.68
C ILE A 100 13.09 -5.41 11.43
N LEU A 101 12.53 -5.31 12.61
CA LEU A 101 12.68 -4.11 13.44
C LEU A 101 14.05 -3.99 14.10
#